data_3122942fbb4f2e935797889c71d810dc
#
_entry.id   3122942fbb4f2e935797889c71d810dc
#
_cell.length_a   1.000
_cell.length_b   1.000
_cell.length_c   1.000
_cell.angle_alpha   90.00
_cell.angle_beta   90.00
_cell.angle_gamma   90.00
#
_symmetry.space_group_name_H-M   'P 1'
#
loop_
_entity.id
_entity.type
_entity.pdbx_description
1 polymer ?
#
loop_
_entity_poly.entity_id
_entity_poly.type
_entity_poly.pdbx_seq_one_letter_code
_entity_poly.pdbx_strand_id
1 'polypeptide(L)'
;MLTLVTSNPAKYAPFARQLERMRLHLQAPPGPLPEIQTLSFSETLAAKARAAAEHFGRPVLVDDAGLVLEAYQPFPGPLTSAVLRSLGSAGLQRLLTGLTTNATMECHIGCWLGGALRSWSGQARGRLDFSRQPAHQPLPLTSLFVPEGMTDNGQLPHRAQALAALETGLFQLHLETTAPNGQPPSSRALAGQCPFCAELEDEFNTVFSEMMGERLRSRVLYEDEHFVVMPPLGEFMEGGLLLLSRKHLLSFAHLPALLYEHLERLMQAIGRVLLRRYGVPPLFFEHGPAPEWSKGVCCVDHAHINIFPAPVRLHPHLAERMNFRLPSLGGLARLQRSEFGYLFIQENDGSRRVYDGQLIPTQLVRRIITSAIGCPERWHWRDFPGGDQLLSTFNALKGQIRL
;
A
#
# COMPACT_ATOMS: atom_id res chain seq x y z
N MET A 1 1.89 -4.22 14.63
CA MET A 1 2.31 -5.46 13.96
C MET A 1 1.09 -6.39 13.93
N LEU A 2 0.63 -6.79 12.75
CA LEU A 2 -0.53 -7.67 12.61
C LEU A 2 -0.13 -9.12 12.90
N THR A 3 -1.00 -9.85 13.59
CA THR A 3 -0.76 -11.25 13.95
C THR A 3 -1.68 -12.16 13.15
N LEU A 4 -1.12 -13.15 12.46
CA LEU A 4 -1.86 -14.26 11.88
C LEU A 4 -1.78 -15.45 12.83
N VAL A 5 -2.91 -15.78 13.42
CA VAL A 5 -3.06 -16.89 14.36
C VAL A 5 -3.36 -18.15 13.56
N THR A 6 -2.46 -19.12 13.62
CA THR A 6 -2.59 -20.40 12.91
C THR A 6 -2.08 -21.57 13.74
N SER A 7 -2.81 -22.67 13.73
CA SER A 7 -2.39 -23.94 14.37
C SER A 7 -1.26 -24.67 13.60
N ASN A 8 -0.98 -24.25 12.38
CA ASN A 8 0.05 -24.87 11.54
C ASN A 8 0.91 -23.82 10.82
N PRO A 9 1.88 -23.19 11.52
CA PRO A 9 2.78 -22.20 10.94
C PRO A 9 3.61 -22.71 9.76
N ALA A 10 3.91 -24.01 9.72
CA ALA A 10 4.69 -24.62 8.64
C ALA A 10 4.06 -24.45 7.26
N LYS A 11 2.74 -24.33 7.18
CA LYS A 11 2.02 -24.05 5.92
C LYS A 11 2.42 -22.71 5.29
N TYR A 12 2.97 -21.80 6.06
CA TYR A 12 3.36 -20.46 5.63
C TYR A 12 4.88 -20.30 5.38
N ALA A 13 5.68 -21.33 5.66
CA ALA A 13 7.13 -21.29 5.44
C ALA A 13 7.54 -20.85 4.02
N PRO A 14 6.87 -21.32 2.92
CA PRO A 14 7.18 -20.88 1.57
C PRO A 14 6.90 -19.37 1.32
N PHE A 15 6.14 -18.73 2.19
CA PHE A 15 5.70 -17.34 2.06
C PHE A 15 6.40 -16.38 3.04
N ALA A 16 7.49 -16.80 3.67
CA ALA A 16 8.17 -16.04 4.72
C ALA A 16 8.51 -14.61 4.29
N ARG A 17 9.06 -14.41 3.08
CA ARG A 17 9.36 -13.07 2.54
C ARG A 17 8.11 -12.21 2.34
N GLN A 18 7.00 -12.81 1.93
CA GLN A 18 5.74 -12.09 1.74
C GLN A 18 5.13 -11.69 3.09
N LEU A 19 5.18 -12.59 4.09
CA LEU A 19 4.73 -12.29 5.45
C LEU A 19 5.56 -11.18 6.10
N GLU A 20 6.89 -11.22 5.92
CA GLU A 20 7.80 -10.18 6.39
C GLU A 20 7.47 -8.82 5.75
N ARG A 21 7.26 -8.79 4.43
CA ARG A 21 6.85 -7.60 3.70
C ARG A 21 5.53 -7.03 4.21
N MET A 22 4.55 -7.88 4.53
CA MET A 22 3.27 -7.51 5.14
C MET A 22 3.37 -7.24 6.65
N ARG A 23 4.53 -7.44 7.27
CA ARG A 23 4.75 -7.40 8.73
C ARG A 23 3.76 -8.27 9.51
N LEU A 24 3.44 -9.42 8.95
CA LEU A 24 2.62 -10.42 9.61
C LEU A 24 3.50 -11.30 10.49
N HIS A 25 3.16 -11.34 11.76
CA HIS A 25 3.73 -12.27 12.72
C HIS A 25 2.86 -13.51 12.82
N LEU A 26 3.46 -14.69 12.65
CA LEU A 26 2.76 -15.95 12.86
C LEU A 26 2.75 -16.28 14.35
N GLN A 27 1.59 -16.60 14.89
CA GLN A 27 1.43 -16.99 16.29
C GLN A 27 0.52 -18.21 16.39
N ALA A 28 0.93 -19.17 17.22
CA ALA A 28 0.04 -20.27 17.56
C ALA A 28 -1.13 -19.76 18.44
N PRO A 29 -2.33 -20.32 18.29
CA PRO A 29 -3.43 -20.00 19.19
C PRO A 29 -3.09 -20.49 20.60
N PRO A 30 -3.51 -19.78 21.65
CA PRO A 30 -3.25 -20.16 23.05
C PRO A 30 -3.99 -21.43 23.48
N GLY A 31 -4.94 -21.85 22.68
CA GLY A 31 -5.77 -23.04 22.83
C GLY A 31 -6.53 -23.32 21.54
N PRO A 32 -7.30 -24.39 21.46
CA PRO A 32 -8.10 -24.70 20.29
C PRO A 32 -9.12 -23.58 20.04
N LEU A 33 -9.04 -22.94 18.87
CA LEU A 33 -10.08 -22.03 18.42
C LEU A 33 -11.35 -22.82 18.06
N PRO A 34 -12.54 -22.27 18.25
CA PRO A 34 -13.79 -22.97 17.95
C PRO A 34 -13.86 -23.32 16.45
N GLU A 35 -14.02 -24.60 16.15
CA GLU A 35 -14.28 -25.11 14.82
C GLU A 35 -15.74 -25.56 14.76
N ILE A 36 -16.63 -24.67 14.32
CA ILE A 36 -18.03 -25.01 14.15
C ILE A 36 -18.21 -26.00 13.00
N GLN A 37 -19.13 -26.93 13.15
CA GLN A 37 -19.42 -27.93 12.12
C GLN A 37 -20.36 -27.37 11.07
N THR A 38 -19.78 -26.84 10.01
CA THR A 38 -20.49 -26.28 8.87
C THR A 38 -19.69 -26.53 7.59
N LEU A 39 -20.36 -26.50 6.45
CA LEU A 39 -19.72 -26.54 5.11
C LEU A 39 -19.35 -25.15 4.60
N SER A 40 -19.64 -24.10 5.36
CA SER A 40 -19.38 -22.71 5.00
C SER A 40 -18.03 -22.22 5.55
N PHE A 41 -17.08 -21.94 4.69
CA PHE A 41 -15.83 -21.29 5.09
C PHE A 41 -16.05 -19.94 5.78
N SER A 42 -17.04 -19.16 5.31
CA SER A 42 -17.36 -17.87 5.90
C SER A 42 -17.81 -17.98 7.36
N GLU A 43 -18.69 -18.95 7.67
CA GLU A 43 -19.17 -19.18 9.04
C GLU A 43 -18.04 -19.68 9.95
N THR A 44 -17.24 -20.66 9.50
CA THR A 44 -16.09 -21.17 10.26
C THR A 44 -15.09 -20.06 10.53
N LEU A 45 -14.75 -19.28 9.51
CA LEU A 45 -13.79 -18.19 9.62
C LEU A 45 -14.30 -17.09 10.57
N ALA A 46 -15.61 -16.74 10.51
CA ALA A 46 -16.21 -15.76 11.40
C ALA A 46 -16.13 -16.19 12.86
N ALA A 47 -16.46 -17.45 13.15
CA ALA A 47 -16.39 -18.00 14.51
C ALA A 47 -14.93 -17.99 15.05
N LYS A 48 -13.97 -18.45 14.23
CA LYS A 48 -12.53 -18.43 14.57
C LYS A 48 -12.03 -17.01 14.80
N ALA A 49 -12.33 -16.08 13.88
CA ALA A 49 -11.85 -14.71 13.94
C ALA A 49 -12.41 -13.96 15.15
N ARG A 50 -13.69 -14.16 15.46
CA ARG A 50 -14.32 -13.57 16.63
C ARG A 50 -13.69 -14.08 17.92
N ALA A 51 -13.58 -15.40 18.10
CA ALA A 51 -12.98 -15.99 19.30
C ALA A 51 -11.52 -15.59 19.48
N ALA A 52 -10.75 -15.53 18.39
CA ALA A 52 -9.37 -15.06 18.44
C ALA A 52 -9.29 -13.57 18.83
N ALA A 53 -10.13 -12.70 18.26
CA ALA A 53 -10.17 -11.28 18.61
C ALA A 53 -10.55 -11.06 20.08
N GLU A 54 -11.51 -11.80 20.60
CA GLU A 54 -11.91 -11.78 22.03
C GLU A 54 -10.75 -12.22 22.94
N HIS A 55 -10.04 -13.30 22.57
CA HIS A 55 -8.90 -13.78 23.35
C HIS A 55 -7.74 -12.80 23.40
N PHE A 56 -7.35 -12.22 22.24
CA PHE A 56 -6.21 -11.30 22.15
C PHE A 56 -6.56 -9.86 22.55
N GLY A 57 -7.85 -9.54 22.81
CA GLY A 57 -8.30 -8.18 23.11
C GLY A 57 -8.12 -7.17 21.97
N ARG A 58 -7.81 -7.66 20.75
CA ARG A 58 -7.57 -6.87 19.56
C ARG A 58 -7.85 -7.68 18.30
N PRO A 59 -8.11 -7.03 17.15
CA PRO A 59 -8.24 -7.75 15.88
C PRO A 59 -6.96 -8.53 15.56
N VAL A 60 -7.12 -9.80 15.19
CA VAL A 60 -6.07 -10.67 14.68
C VAL A 60 -6.59 -11.41 13.45
N LEU A 61 -5.69 -11.82 12.59
CA LEU A 61 -6.00 -12.64 11.43
C LEU A 61 -6.06 -14.11 11.86
N VAL A 62 -6.96 -14.86 11.24
CA VAL A 62 -7.03 -16.32 11.32
C VAL A 62 -7.12 -16.90 9.92
N ASP A 63 -6.73 -18.16 9.75
CA ASP A 63 -6.88 -18.86 8.48
C ASP A 63 -7.78 -20.09 8.61
N ASP A 64 -8.43 -20.42 7.50
CA ASP A 64 -9.08 -21.70 7.27
C ASP A 64 -8.82 -22.14 5.82
N ALA A 65 -8.56 -23.43 5.61
CA ALA A 65 -8.28 -23.95 4.29
C ALA A 65 -8.78 -25.39 4.17
N GLY A 66 -9.30 -25.70 3.00
CA GLY A 66 -9.85 -27.03 2.76
C GLY A 66 -9.99 -27.38 1.29
N LEU A 67 -10.49 -28.56 1.07
CA LEU A 67 -10.77 -29.16 -0.22
C LEU A 67 -12.27 -29.09 -0.49
N VAL A 68 -12.66 -28.78 -1.71
CA VAL A 68 -14.03 -28.90 -2.21
C VAL A 68 -14.00 -29.90 -3.36
N LEU A 69 -14.72 -31.00 -3.22
CA LEU A 69 -14.83 -32.03 -4.26
C LEU A 69 -15.91 -31.63 -5.27
N GLU A 70 -15.59 -31.63 -6.56
CA GLU A 70 -16.54 -31.27 -7.62
C GLU A 70 -17.79 -32.15 -7.57
N ALA A 71 -17.61 -33.46 -7.31
CA ALA A 71 -18.71 -34.42 -7.22
C ALA A 71 -19.65 -34.20 -6.01
N TYR A 72 -19.22 -33.45 -4.99
CA TYR A 72 -19.94 -33.30 -3.71
C TYR A 72 -19.98 -31.86 -3.19
N GLN A 73 -20.00 -30.86 -4.05
CA GLN A 73 -20.00 -29.45 -3.63
C GLN A 73 -21.09 -29.13 -2.60
N PRO A 74 -20.75 -28.39 -1.53
CA PRO A 74 -19.45 -27.78 -1.14
C PRO A 74 -18.58 -28.68 -0.23
N PHE A 75 -18.84 -29.98 -0.15
CA PHE A 75 -18.17 -30.94 0.74
C PHE A 75 -16.74 -31.29 0.25
N PRO A 76 -15.77 -31.54 1.15
CA PRO A 76 -15.84 -31.40 2.60
C PRO A 76 -15.67 -29.96 3.10
N GLY A 77 -15.16 -29.00 2.30
CA GLY A 77 -14.98 -27.61 2.71
C GLY A 77 -14.14 -27.47 4.00
N PRO A 78 -14.60 -26.71 5.00
CA PRO A 78 -13.91 -26.57 6.30
C PRO A 78 -13.70 -27.89 7.05
N LEU A 79 -14.54 -28.91 6.78
CA LEU A 79 -14.45 -30.22 7.41
C LEU A 79 -13.34 -31.12 6.82
N THR A 80 -12.55 -30.63 5.87
CA THR A 80 -11.49 -31.39 5.18
C THR A 80 -10.59 -32.16 6.14
N SER A 81 -10.15 -31.53 7.21
CA SER A 81 -9.25 -32.16 8.18
C SER A 81 -9.94 -33.33 8.93
N ALA A 82 -11.21 -33.17 9.30
CA ALA A 82 -11.99 -34.21 9.96
C ALA A 82 -12.26 -35.40 9.02
N VAL A 83 -12.64 -35.11 7.78
CA VAL A 83 -12.89 -36.13 6.74
C VAL A 83 -11.62 -36.93 6.45
N LEU A 84 -10.48 -36.28 6.27
CA LEU A 84 -9.21 -36.96 6.02
C LEU A 84 -8.72 -37.79 7.19
N ARG A 85 -8.92 -37.33 8.44
CA ARG A 85 -8.60 -38.13 9.63
C ARG A 85 -9.49 -39.38 9.75
N SER A 86 -10.75 -39.27 9.34
CA SER A 86 -11.72 -40.38 9.47
C SER A 86 -11.62 -41.40 8.33
N LEU A 87 -11.49 -40.91 7.10
CA LEU A 87 -11.52 -41.77 5.90
C LEU A 87 -10.13 -42.19 5.43
N GLY A 88 -9.11 -41.36 5.68
CA GLY A 88 -7.82 -41.49 5.04
C GLY A 88 -7.91 -41.32 3.52
N SER A 89 -6.78 -41.51 2.83
CA SER A 89 -6.76 -41.45 1.36
C SER A 89 -7.53 -42.62 0.70
N ALA A 90 -7.45 -43.80 1.27
CA ALA A 90 -8.17 -44.97 0.74
C ALA A 90 -9.70 -44.82 0.86
N GLY A 91 -10.19 -44.21 1.96
CA GLY A 91 -11.61 -43.92 2.10
C GLY A 91 -12.07 -42.83 1.15
N LEU A 92 -11.26 -41.77 0.97
CA LEU A 92 -11.53 -40.74 -0.02
C LEU A 92 -11.55 -41.26 -1.47
N GLN A 93 -10.63 -42.15 -1.78
CA GLN A 93 -10.59 -42.84 -3.09
C GLN A 93 -11.86 -43.65 -3.33
N ARG A 94 -12.31 -44.43 -2.30
CA ARG A 94 -13.57 -45.18 -2.40
C ARG A 94 -14.78 -44.28 -2.56
N LEU A 95 -14.81 -43.13 -1.86
CA LEU A 95 -15.89 -42.15 -1.96
C LEU A 95 -16.02 -41.62 -3.40
N LEU A 96 -14.91 -41.49 -4.12
CA LEU A 96 -14.88 -41.00 -5.51
C LEU A 96 -14.89 -42.09 -6.57
N THR A 97 -15.11 -43.35 -6.20
CA THR A 97 -15.17 -44.46 -7.20
C THR A 97 -16.29 -44.22 -8.20
N GLY A 98 -15.93 -44.17 -9.50
CA GLY A 98 -16.88 -43.87 -10.58
C GLY A 98 -17.29 -42.42 -10.74
N LEU A 99 -16.69 -41.52 -9.99
CA LEU A 99 -16.94 -40.07 -10.03
C LEU A 99 -15.67 -39.31 -10.50
N THR A 100 -15.83 -38.05 -10.80
CA THR A 100 -14.70 -37.18 -11.07
C THR A 100 -13.83 -37.02 -9.83
N THR A 101 -12.51 -36.97 -10.03
CA THR A 101 -11.53 -36.63 -8.99
C THR A 101 -11.17 -35.13 -8.97
N ASN A 102 -11.85 -34.34 -9.80
CA ASN A 102 -11.67 -32.88 -9.80
C ASN A 102 -12.04 -32.29 -8.46
N ALA A 103 -11.25 -31.33 -8.05
CA ALA A 103 -11.41 -30.68 -6.76
C ALA A 103 -10.85 -29.26 -6.80
N THR A 104 -11.26 -28.43 -5.84
CA THR A 104 -10.71 -27.10 -5.62
C THR A 104 -10.12 -27.03 -4.22
N MET A 105 -8.87 -26.60 -4.12
CA MET A 105 -8.29 -26.19 -2.83
C MET A 105 -8.63 -24.73 -2.59
N GLU A 106 -9.13 -24.43 -1.39
CA GLU A 106 -9.45 -23.07 -0.97
C GLU A 106 -8.65 -22.67 0.28
N CYS A 107 -8.29 -21.39 0.37
CA CYS A 107 -7.72 -20.77 1.56
C CYS A 107 -8.44 -19.45 1.82
N HIS A 108 -8.93 -19.28 3.03
CA HIS A 108 -9.61 -18.08 3.50
C HIS A 108 -8.86 -17.53 4.70
N ILE A 109 -8.54 -16.24 4.67
CA ILE A 109 -7.91 -15.51 5.76
C ILE A 109 -8.88 -14.41 6.17
N GLY A 110 -9.08 -14.21 7.46
CA GLY A 110 -10.02 -13.19 7.92
C GLY A 110 -9.73 -12.65 9.30
N CYS A 111 -10.34 -11.53 9.62
CA CYS A 111 -10.36 -10.95 10.95
C CYS A 111 -11.77 -10.48 11.33
N TRP A 112 -12.04 -10.44 12.64
CA TRP A 112 -13.26 -9.86 13.19
C TRP A 112 -13.02 -8.40 13.53
N LEU A 113 -13.75 -7.50 12.87
CA LEU A 113 -13.56 -6.07 13.01
C LEU A 113 -14.88 -5.32 12.95
N GLY A 114 -15.12 -4.42 13.91
CA GLY A 114 -16.31 -3.59 13.92
C GLY A 114 -17.62 -4.40 13.94
N GLY A 115 -17.62 -5.61 14.55
CA GLY A 115 -18.79 -6.48 14.60
C GLY A 115 -19.04 -7.34 13.35
N ALA A 116 -18.11 -7.31 12.36
CA ALA A 116 -18.24 -8.05 11.11
C ALA A 116 -16.96 -8.80 10.74
N LEU A 117 -17.11 -9.88 9.95
CA LEU A 117 -15.99 -10.57 9.33
C LEU A 117 -15.47 -9.77 8.12
N ARG A 118 -14.16 -9.55 8.10
CA ARG A 118 -13.40 -9.16 6.89
C ARG A 118 -12.60 -10.35 6.43
N SER A 119 -12.69 -10.74 5.16
CA SER A 119 -12.02 -11.94 4.66
C SER A 119 -11.45 -11.78 3.27
N TRP A 120 -10.40 -12.54 3.01
CA TRP A 120 -9.67 -12.64 1.76
C TRP A 120 -9.47 -14.12 1.42
N SER A 121 -9.66 -14.48 0.17
CA SER A 121 -9.59 -15.88 -0.24
C SER A 121 -8.76 -16.09 -1.50
N GLY A 122 -8.31 -17.33 -1.66
CA GLY A 122 -7.68 -17.80 -2.88
C GLY A 122 -8.08 -19.24 -3.14
N GLN A 123 -8.15 -19.61 -4.41
CA GLN A 123 -8.59 -20.92 -4.88
C GLN A 123 -7.59 -21.49 -5.89
N ALA A 124 -7.46 -22.80 -5.90
CA ALA A 124 -6.72 -23.54 -6.92
C ALA A 124 -7.56 -24.72 -7.40
N ARG A 125 -7.91 -24.74 -8.67
CA ARG A 125 -8.55 -25.90 -9.31
C ARG A 125 -7.50 -26.96 -9.61
N GLY A 126 -7.92 -28.22 -9.56
CA GLY A 126 -7.05 -29.35 -9.83
C GLY A 126 -7.79 -30.65 -9.69
N ARG A 127 -7.05 -31.73 -9.48
CA ARG A 127 -7.58 -33.06 -9.27
C ARG A 127 -6.86 -33.81 -8.17
N LEU A 128 -7.50 -34.82 -7.61
CA LEU A 128 -6.87 -35.75 -6.68
C LEU A 128 -6.23 -36.91 -7.47
N ASP A 129 -4.94 -37.12 -7.25
CA ASP A 129 -4.17 -38.18 -7.83
C ASP A 129 -3.75 -39.17 -6.74
N PHE A 130 -4.51 -40.27 -6.65
CA PHE A 130 -4.30 -41.31 -5.62
C PHE A 130 -3.08 -42.20 -5.91
N SER A 131 -2.45 -42.10 -7.11
CA SER A 131 -1.20 -42.82 -7.40
C SER A 131 0.02 -42.23 -6.71
N ARG A 132 -0.07 -40.98 -6.22
CA ARG A 132 1.02 -40.24 -5.57
C ARG A 132 1.18 -40.57 -4.08
N GLN A 133 0.57 -41.65 -3.58
CA GLN A 133 0.62 -41.98 -2.16
C GLN A 133 2.00 -42.52 -1.73
N PRO A 134 2.67 -41.90 -0.75
CA PRO A 134 3.73 -42.56 -0.01
C PRO A 134 3.12 -43.62 0.91
N ALA A 135 3.66 -44.82 0.90
CA ALA A 135 3.05 -46.02 1.50
C ALA A 135 2.83 -45.96 3.05
N HIS A 136 3.37 -44.96 3.81
CA HIS A 136 3.44 -45.04 5.26
C HIS A 136 3.35 -43.69 6.04
N GLN A 137 2.74 -42.60 5.52
CA GLN A 137 2.59 -41.38 6.29
C GLN A 137 1.15 -40.85 6.29
N PRO A 138 0.68 -40.18 7.41
CA PRO A 138 -0.55 -39.41 7.40
C PRO A 138 -0.35 -38.27 6.40
N LEU A 139 -1.06 -38.37 5.27
CA LEU A 139 -0.86 -37.52 4.09
C LEU A 139 -1.20 -36.07 4.36
N PRO A 140 -0.29 -35.12 4.12
CA PRO A 140 -0.71 -33.79 3.82
C PRO A 140 -1.50 -33.81 2.50
N LEU A 141 -2.68 -33.21 2.48
CA LEU A 141 -3.56 -33.11 1.30
C LEU A 141 -2.80 -32.62 0.04
N THR A 142 -1.77 -31.82 0.25
CA THR A 142 -0.86 -31.29 -0.76
C THR A 142 -0.14 -32.35 -1.60
N SER A 143 0.03 -33.57 -1.08
CA SER A 143 0.64 -34.67 -1.87
C SER A 143 -0.34 -35.35 -2.83
N LEU A 144 -1.64 -35.31 -2.51
CA LEU A 144 -2.68 -35.88 -3.38
C LEU A 144 -3.20 -34.89 -4.42
N PHE A 145 -3.19 -33.61 -4.11
CA PHE A 145 -3.77 -32.58 -4.98
C PHE A 145 -2.79 -32.15 -6.06
N VAL A 146 -3.22 -32.21 -7.31
CA VAL A 146 -2.47 -31.76 -8.50
C VAL A 146 -3.18 -30.52 -9.06
N PRO A 147 -2.61 -29.32 -8.89
CA PRO A 147 -3.18 -28.10 -9.46
C PRO A 147 -3.18 -28.13 -10.99
N GLU A 148 -4.17 -27.50 -11.62
CA GLU A 148 -4.20 -27.27 -13.05
C GLU A 148 -3.11 -26.27 -13.48
N GLY A 149 -2.40 -26.55 -14.56
CA GLY A 149 -1.48 -25.60 -15.22
C GLY A 149 -0.16 -25.34 -14.51
N MET A 150 0.18 -26.08 -13.45
CA MET A 150 1.45 -25.87 -12.71
C MET A 150 2.42 -27.03 -12.87
N THR A 151 3.69 -26.69 -13.09
CA THR A 151 4.83 -27.56 -12.83
C THR A 151 5.13 -27.58 -11.34
N ASP A 152 5.56 -28.73 -10.84
CA ASP A 152 5.74 -29.08 -9.41
C ASP A 152 6.85 -28.23 -8.73
N ASN A 153 6.54 -26.98 -8.37
CA ASN A 153 7.45 -26.06 -7.67
C ASN A 153 7.17 -25.92 -6.15
N GLY A 154 6.34 -26.81 -5.58
CA GLY A 154 6.05 -26.87 -4.16
C GLY A 154 5.22 -25.69 -3.60
N GLN A 155 4.80 -24.75 -4.41
CA GLN A 155 3.92 -23.65 -3.97
C GLN A 155 2.46 -24.10 -3.91
N LEU A 156 1.73 -23.57 -2.94
CA LEU A 156 0.30 -23.80 -2.76
C LEU A 156 -0.49 -22.62 -3.36
N PRO A 157 -1.00 -22.72 -4.61
CA PRO A 157 -1.52 -21.57 -5.35
C PRO A 157 -2.68 -20.87 -4.65
N HIS A 158 -3.60 -21.63 -4.02
CA HIS A 158 -4.73 -21.08 -3.25
C HIS A 158 -4.27 -20.20 -2.09
N ARG A 159 -3.17 -20.58 -1.41
CA ARG A 159 -2.63 -19.81 -0.28
C ARG A 159 -1.87 -18.58 -0.76
N ALA A 160 -1.14 -18.69 -1.87
CA ALA A 160 -0.49 -17.56 -2.52
C ALA A 160 -1.52 -16.49 -2.94
N GLN A 161 -2.65 -16.90 -3.52
CA GLN A 161 -3.72 -15.99 -3.92
C GLN A 161 -4.41 -15.36 -2.70
N ALA A 162 -4.70 -16.13 -1.64
CA ALA A 162 -5.29 -15.60 -0.41
C ALA A 162 -4.38 -14.54 0.25
N LEU A 163 -3.06 -14.80 0.29
CA LEU A 163 -2.08 -13.84 0.80
C LEU A 163 -1.96 -12.60 -0.08
N ALA A 164 -2.04 -12.73 -1.40
CA ALA A 164 -2.05 -11.58 -2.31
C ALA A 164 -3.32 -10.74 -2.16
N ALA A 165 -4.47 -11.38 -2.00
CA ALA A 165 -5.73 -10.72 -1.72
C ALA A 165 -5.70 -10.00 -0.36
N LEU A 166 -5.13 -10.65 0.68
CA LEU A 166 -4.89 -10.06 1.99
C LEU A 166 -3.96 -8.85 1.89
N GLU A 167 -2.85 -8.95 1.18
CA GLU A 167 -1.86 -7.87 1.00
C GLU A 167 -2.53 -6.61 0.42
N THR A 168 -3.41 -6.79 -0.56
CA THR A 168 -4.22 -5.71 -1.12
C THR A 168 -5.26 -5.20 -0.12
N GLY A 169 -5.90 -6.10 0.61
CA GLY A 169 -6.99 -5.77 1.54
C GLY A 169 -6.52 -5.25 2.89
N LEU A 170 -5.32 -5.61 3.37
CA LEU A 170 -4.75 -5.10 4.62
C LEU A 170 -4.60 -3.59 4.61
N PHE A 171 -4.20 -3.05 3.47
CA PHE A 171 -4.12 -1.61 3.33
C PHE A 171 -5.49 -0.96 3.48
N GLN A 172 -6.55 -1.53 2.88
CA GLN A 172 -7.93 -1.06 3.04
C GLN A 172 -8.43 -1.24 4.47
N LEU A 173 -8.13 -2.38 5.08
CA LEU A 173 -8.50 -2.67 6.47
C LEU A 173 -7.86 -1.69 7.44
N HIS A 174 -6.60 -1.36 7.23
CA HIS A 174 -5.87 -0.38 8.04
C HIS A 174 -6.52 1.01 7.93
N LEU A 175 -7.03 1.36 6.76
CA LEU A 175 -7.78 2.60 6.54
C LEU A 175 -9.14 2.61 7.26
N GLU A 176 -9.81 1.47 7.41
CA GLU A 176 -11.12 1.34 8.06
C GLU A 176 -11.02 1.29 9.59
N THR A 177 -9.93 0.72 10.15
CA THR A 177 -9.73 0.57 11.59
C THR A 177 -9.33 1.85 12.31
N THR A 178 -8.89 2.84 11.57
CA THR A 178 -8.51 4.16 12.09
C THR A 178 -9.65 5.18 12.05
N ALA A 179 -10.85 4.81 12.50
CA ALA A 179 -11.98 5.74 12.64
C ALA A 179 -11.77 6.78 13.78
N PRO A 180 -12.37 7.97 13.71
CA PRO A 180 -11.88 9.18 14.33
C PRO A 180 -12.32 9.38 15.79
N ASN A 181 -11.43 9.16 16.75
CA ASN A 181 -11.56 9.74 18.10
C ASN A 181 -10.18 10.15 18.63
N GLY A 182 -9.67 11.27 18.16
CA GLY A 182 -8.45 11.88 18.66
C GLY A 182 -8.04 13.07 17.79
N GLN A 183 -7.94 14.26 18.36
CA GLN A 183 -7.42 15.43 17.68
C GLN A 183 -5.98 15.16 17.21
N PRO A 184 -5.60 15.61 16.00
CA PRO A 184 -4.20 15.58 15.56
C PRO A 184 -3.34 16.43 16.48
N PRO A 185 -2.04 16.09 16.66
CA PRO A 185 -1.12 16.93 17.41
C PRO A 185 -1.16 18.34 16.83
N SER A 186 -1.20 19.35 17.71
CA SER A 186 -1.38 20.74 17.31
C SER A 186 -0.27 21.15 16.32
N SER A 187 -0.65 21.56 15.13
CA SER A 187 0.23 22.03 14.05
C SER A 187 1.18 23.17 14.48
N ARG A 188 0.91 23.82 15.60
CA ARG A 188 1.63 25.01 16.08
C ARG A 188 3.02 24.73 16.64
N ALA A 189 3.26 23.54 17.22
CA ALA A 189 4.57 23.20 17.80
C ALA A 189 5.62 22.79 16.74
N LEU A 190 5.20 22.39 15.53
CA LEU A 190 6.06 21.97 14.45
C LEU A 190 6.38 23.09 13.45
N ALA A 191 5.56 24.15 13.39
CA ALA A 191 5.74 25.26 12.45
C ALA A 191 7.03 26.06 12.71
N GLY A 192 7.45 26.26 13.96
CA GLY A 192 8.64 27.06 14.31
C GLY A 192 10.00 26.45 13.89
N GLN A 193 10.03 25.25 13.30
CA GLN A 193 11.24 24.58 12.79
C GLN A 193 11.10 24.17 11.31
N CYS A 194 9.99 24.51 10.67
CA CYS A 194 9.69 24.11 9.30
C CYS A 194 10.31 25.09 8.29
N PRO A 195 11.24 24.65 7.41
CA PRO A 195 11.88 25.54 6.44
C PRO A 195 10.90 26.16 5.44
N PHE A 196 9.79 25.48 5.12
CA PHE A 196 8.76 26.07 4.25
C PHE A 196 7.95 27.13 4.95
N CYS A 197 7.61 26.94 6.24
CA CYS A 197 6.94 28.00 7.01
C CYS A 197 7.83 29.23 7.13
N ALA A 198 9.11 29.05 7.47
CA ALA A 198 10.07 30.14 7.57
C ALA A 198 10.19 30.92 6.24
N GLU A 199 10.26 30.20 5.10
CA GLU A 199 10.34 30.84 3.78
C GLU A 199 9.03 31.58 3.42
N LEU A 200 7.86 31.03 3.77
CA LEU A 200 6.57 31.68 3.49
C LEU A 200 6.26 32.87 4.43
N GLU A 201 6.94 32.98 5.56
CA GLU A 201 6.87 34.09 6.50
C GLU A 201 7.96 35.15 6.25
N ASP A 202 8.65 35.09 5.08
CA ASP A 202 9.74 35.99 4.65
C ASP A 202 10.92 36.05 5.64
N GLU A 203 11.23 34.95 6.32
CA GLU A 203 12.44 34.85 7.15
C GLU A 203 13.70 34.88 6.27
N PHE A 204 14.64 35.78 6.58
CA PHE A 204 15.84 36.04 5.80
C PHE A 204 16.92 34.94 5.86
N ASN A 205 16.81 33.99 6.81
CA ASN A 205 17.83 32.96 7.04
C ASN A 205 17.36 31.59 6.57
N THR A 206 16.87 31.49 5.36
CA THR A 206 16.45 30.21 4.77
C THR A 206 17.50 29.68 3.79
N VAL A 207 17.55 28.36 3.56
CA VAL A 207 18.43 27.75 2.56
C VAL A 207 18.19 28.36 1.17
N PHE A 208 16.94 28.75 0.86
CA PHE A 208 16.61 29.44 -0.37
C PHE A 208 17.29 30.81 -0.46
N SER A 209 17.18 31.65 0.59
CA SER A 209 17.79 32.98 0.62
C SER A 209 19.32 32.92 0.57
N GLU A 210 19.94 31.95 1.24
CA GLU A 210 21.39 31.71 1.16
C GLU A 210 21.84 31.31 -0.26
N MET A 211 21.08 30.47 -0.94
CA MET A 211 21.40 29.98 -2.27
C MET A 211 21.17 31.02 -3.37
N MET A 212 20.09 31.76 -3.29
CA MET A 212 19.67 32.66 -4.37
C MET A 212 20.11 34.12 -4.14
N GLY A 213 20.25 34.53 -2.89
CA GLY A 213 20.68 35.91 -2.54
C GLY A 213 19.85 36.99 -3.25
N GLU A 214 20.53 37.92 -3.91
CA GLU A 214 19.86 38.97 -4.67
C GLU A 214 19.29 38.52 -6.03
N ARG A 215 19.60 37.28 -6.49
CA ARG A 215 19.16 36.75 -7.80
C ARG A 215 17.64 36.56 -7.85
N LEU A 216 17.06 36.15 -6.74
CA LEU A 216 15.61 35.91 -6.62
C LEU A 216 15.17 36.04 -5.17
N ARG A 217 14.36 37.03 -4.85
CA ARG A 217 13.88 37.29 -3.49
C ARG A 217 12.77 36.31 -3.07
N SER A 218 11.95 35.85 -4.02
CA SER A 218 10.89 34.86 -3.77
C SER A 218 10.76 33.97 -5.00
N ARG A 219 10.60 32.67 -4.76
CA ARG A 219 10.34 31.67 -5.82
C ARG A 219 8.86 31.32 -5.96
N VAL A 220 7.95 32.03 -5.29
CA VAL A 220 6.51 31.79 -5.38
C VAL A 220 6.00 32.17 -6.78
N LEU A 221 5.37 31.22 -7.45
CA LEU A 221 4.75 31.37 -8.78
C LEU A 221 3.24 31.58 -8.71
N TYR A 222 2.61 31.01 -7.71
CA TYR A 222 1.19 31.12 -7.41
C TYR A 222 0.97 30.97 -5.91
N GLU A 223 0.06 31.74 -5.38
CA GLU A 223 -0.42 31.57 -4.00
C GLU A 223 -1.88 32.01 -3.88
N ASP A 224 -2.59 31.35 -2.97
CA ASP A 224 -3.91 31.75 -2.51
C ASP A 224 -4.02 31.52 -0.98
N GLU A 225 -5.24 31.55 -0.44
CA GLU A 225 -5.49 31.36 1.00
C GLU A 225 -5.03 29.96 1.49
N HIS A 226 -4.96 28.95 0.63
CA HIS A 226 -4.80 27.56 1.01
C HIS A 226 -3.54 26.91 0.47
N PHE A 227 -3.05 27.34 -0.70
CA PHE A 227 -1.96 26.68 -1.43
C PHE A 227 -0.91 27.66 -1.92
N VAL A 228 0.31 27.15 -2.07
CA VAL A 228 1.45 27.85 -2.67
C VAL A 228 2.11 26.96 -3.70
N VAL A 229 2.50 27.52 -4.85
CA VAL A 229 3.25 26.79 -5.89
C VAL A 229 4.56 27.51 -6.15
N MET A 230 5.67 26.75 -6.11
CA MET A 230 7.02 27.29 -6.31
C MET A 230 7.97 26.21 -6.84
N PRO A 231 9.09 26.56 -7.52
CA PRO A 231 10.12 25.60 -7.90
C PRO A 231 10.82 24.98 -6.68
N PRO A 232 11.22 23.68 -6.72
CA PRO A 232 11.96 23.04 -5.63
C PRO A 232 13.40 23.54 -5.52
N LEU A 233 14.00 23.44 -4.33
CA LEU A 233 15.45 23.40 -4.22
C LEU A 233 15.97 22.06 -4.75
N GLY A 234 17.16 22.05 -5.33
CA GLY A 234 17.72 20.86 -5.96
C GLY A 234 16.99 20.49 -7.25
N GLU A 235 16.57 21.48 -8.01
CA GLU A 235 15.92 21.25 -9.29
C GLU A 235 16.88 20.62 -10.29
N PHE A 236 16.55 19.44 -10.78
CA PHE A 236 17.38 18.66 -11.71
C PHE A 236 16.93 18.78 -13.17
N MET A 237 15.76 19.36 -13.41
CA MET A 237 15.21 19.62 -14.73
C MET A 237 14.33 20.88 -14.68
N GLU A 238 14.23 21.61 -15.78
CA GLU A 238 13.32 22.75 -15.90
C GLU A 238 11.85 22.30 -15.81
N GLY A 239 11.02 23.06 -15.13
CA GLY A 239 9.59 22.79 -14.96
C GLY A 239 9.25 22.00 -13.70
N GLY A 240 10.21 21.71 -12.84
CA GLY A 240 9.97 21.14 -11.52
C GLY A 240 9.21 22.11 -10.63
N LEU A 241 8.17 21.64 -9.91
CA LEU A 241 7.38 22.44 -9.00
C LEU A 241 7.10 21.71 -7.70
N LEU A 242 6.87 22.48 -6.65
CA LEU A 242 6.24 22.07 -5.40
C LEU A 242 4.88 22.74 -5.30
N LEU A 243 3.87 21.97 -4.94
CA LEU A 243 2.57 22.47 -4.49
C LEU A 243 2.46 22.20 -3.00
N LEU A 244 2.42 23.26 -2.19
CA LEU A 244 2.40 23.18 -0.74
C LEU A 244 1.04 23.61 -0.18
N SER A 245 0.70 23.10 0.99
CA SER A 245 -0.33 23.74 1.82
C SER A 245 0.21 25.04 2.43
N ARG A 246 -0.57 26.14 2.39
CA ARG A 246 -0.14 27.39 3.03
C ARG A 246 -0.06 27.26 4.55
N LYS A 247 -1.04 26.56 5.15
CA LYS A 247 -0.97 26.20 6.56
C LYS A 247 -0.08 24.99 6.74
N HIS A 248 0.70 24.96 7.82
CA HIS A 248 1.51 23.79 8.15
C HIS A 248 0.62 22.57 8.41
N LEU A 249 0.66 21.62 7.50
CA LEU A 249 0.07 20.29 7.60
C LEU A 249 1.19 19.26 7.42
N LEU A 250 1.09 18.09 8.04
CA LEU A 250 2.11 17.03 7.86
C LEU A 250 2.07 16.44 6.45
N SER A 251 0.88 16.30 5.88
CA SER A 251 0.67 15.79 4.53
C SER A 251 -0.71 16.23 4.00
N PHE A 252 -0.95 16.06 2.70
CA PHE A 252 -2.26 16.32 2.12
C PHE A 252 -3.36 15.36 2.62
N ALA A 253 -3.02 14.26 3.26
CA ALA A 253 -4.01 13.46 3.99
C ALA A 253 -4.69 14.24 5.13
N HIS A 254 -4.02 15.28 5.66
CA HIS A 254 -4.54 16.16 6.73
C HIS A 254 -5.31 17.37 6.19
N LEU A 255 -5.48 17.47 4.87
CA LEU A 255 -6.21 18.57 4.26
C LEU A 255 -7.70 18.50 4.64
N PRO A 256 -8.34 19.64 5.01
CA PRO A 256 -9.78 19.69 5.20
C PRO A 256 -10.55 19.19 3.98
N ALA A 257 -11.60 18.39 4.19
CA ALA A 257 -12.33 17.70 3.12
C ALA A 257 -12.83 18.65 2.00
N LEU A 258 -13.25 19.85 2.36
CA LEU A 258 -13.74 20.88 1.43
C LEU A 258 -12.67 21.41 0.46
N LEU A 259 -11.38 21.24 0.79
CA LEU A 259 -10.28 21.77 -0.01
C LEU A 259 -9.75 20.79 -1.08
N TYR A 260 -10.18 19.52 -1.07
CA TYR A 260 -9.71 18.55 -2.10
C TYR A 260 -10.16 18.92 -3.52
N GLU A 261 -11.34 19.48 -3.68
CA GLU A 261 -11.79 19.95 -4.99
C GLU A 261 -10.96 21.14 -5.48
N HIS A 262 -10.58 22.05 -4.57
CA HIS A 262 -9.69 23.15 -4.87
C HIS A 262 -8.29 22.64 -5.26
N LEU A 263 -7.73 21.70 -4.50
CA LEU A 263 -6.47 21.03 -4.81
C LEU A 263 -6.52 20.37 -6.20
N GLU A 264 -7.60 19.68 -6.53
CA GLU A 264 -7.81 19.03 -7.83
C GLU A 264 -7.76 20.06 -8.98
N ARG A 265 -8.50 21.16 -8.84
CA ARG A 265 -8.50 22.25 -9.86
C ARG A 265 -7.11 22.85 -10.05
N LEU A 266 -6.37 23.08 -8.95
CA LEU A 266 -5.02 23.64 -9.01
C LEU A 266 -4.04 22.66 -9.67
N MET A 267 -4.07 21.37 -9.32
CA MET A 267 -3.26 20.33 -9.99
C MET A 267 -3.56 20.25 -11.50
N GLN A 268 -4.84 20.35 -11.90
CA GLN A 268 -5.22 20.39 -13.31
C GLN A 268 -4.72 21.66 -14.02
N ALA A 269 -4.78 22.81 -13.37
CA ALA A 269 -4.25 24.06 -13.93
C ALA A 269 -2.75 23.98 -14.15
N ILE A 270 -2.00 23.51 -13.15
CA ILE A 270 -0.54 23.26 -13.26
C ILE A 270 -0.27 22.26 -14.40
N GLY A 271 -1.02 21.14 -14.45
CA GLY A 271 -0.86 20.14 -15.50
C GLY A 271 -1.02 20.70 -16.90
N ARG A 272 -2.02 21.56 -17.13
CA ARG A 272 -2.22 22.24 -18.42
C ARG A 272 -1.07 23.19 -18.79
N VAL A 273 -0.54 23.93 -17.81
CA VAL A 273 0.58 24.85 -18.03
C VAL A 273 1.84 24.09 -18.41
N LEU A 274 2.19 23.05 -17.63
CA LEU A 274 3.39 22.25 -17.88
C LEU A 274 3.32 21.46 -19.19
N LEU A 275 2.15 20.87 -19.50
CA LEU A 275 1.94 20.18 -20.78
C LEU A 275 2.12 21.13 -21.97
N ARG A 276 1.55 22.34 -21.92
CA ARG A 276 1.72 23.33 -22.99
C ARG A 276 3.17 23.78 -23.16
N ARG A 277 3.90 23.93 -22.05
CA ARG A 277 5.27 24.46 -22.06
C ARG A 277 6.31 23.43 -22.42
N TYR A 278 6.15 22.18 -21.93
CA TYR A 278 7.18 21.13 -22.02
C TYR A 278 6.75 19.94 -22.88
N GLY A 279 5.51 19.88 -23.37
CA GLY A 279 5.00 18.81 -24.23
C GLY A 279 4.75 17.48 -23.51
N VAL A 280 4.95 17.41 -22.19
CA VAL A 280 4.79 16.20 -21.38
C VAL A 280 3.84 16.50 -20.22
N PRO A 281 2.79 15.67 -20.01
CA PRO A 281 1.99 15.76 -18.81
C PRO A 281 2.86 15.50 -17.58
N PRO A 282 2.73 16.29 -16.49
CA PRO A 282 3.57 16.07 -15.31
C PRO A 282 3.19 14.85 -14.50
N LEU A 283 4.18 14.31 -13.80
CA LEU A 283 4.03 13.44 -12.64
C LEU A 283 3.75 14.30 -11.41
N PHE A 284 2.88 13.79 -10.52
CA PHE A 284 2.66 14.37 -9.19
C PHE A 284 2.94 13.29 -8.16
N PHE A 285 3.69 13.61 -7.11
CA PHE A 285 3.87 12.67 -6.01
C PHE A 285 4.06 13.38 -4.67
N GLU A 286 3.53 12.78 -3.63
CA GLU A 286 3.70 13.17 -2.24
C GLU A 286 4.19 12.00 -1.43
N HIS A 287 5.19 12.24 -0.59
CA HIS A 287 5.60 11.32 0.43
C HIS A 287 5.04 11.80 1.78
N GLY A 288 3.87 11.30 2.17
CA GLY A 288 3.22 11.63 3.42
C GLY A 288 3.86 10.86 4.58
N PRO A 289 4.41 11.56 5.60
CA PRO A 289 5.07 10.91 6.73
C PRO A 289 4.07 10.19 7.65
N ALA A 290 4.56 9.20 8.40
CA ALA A 290 3.84 8.65 9.53
C ALA A 290 3.93 9.61 10.74
N PRO A 291 2.85 9.73 11.55
CA PRO A 291 2.82 10.67 12.68
C PRO A 291 3.93 10.47 13.71
N GLU A 292 4.38 9.24 13.94
CA GLU A 292 5.39 8.90 14.94
C GLU A 292 6.83 8.76 14.38
N TRP A 293 7.00 8.81 13.05
CA TRP A 293 8.27 8.50 12.36
C TRP A 293 8.82 9.67 11.55
N SER A 294 8.45 10.88 11.89
CA SER A 294 8.78 12.11 11.14
C SER A 294 10.30 12.36 10.94
N LYS A 295 11.18 11.65 11.64
CA LYS A 295 12.62 11.92 11.60
C LYS A 295 13.44 11.14 10.57
N GLY A 296 12.86 10.34 9.69
CA GLY A 296 13.65 9.49 8.81
C GLY A 296 13.20 9.32 7.36
N VAL A 297 11.95 9.62 7.04
CA VAL A 297 11.35 9.21 5.75
C VAL A 297 11.04 10.40 4.84
N CYS A 298 10.81 11.59 5.37
CA CYS A 298 10.55 12.81 4.61
C CYS A 298 11.63 13.87 4.86
N CYS A 299 12.02 14.62 3.82
CA CYS A 299 13.04 15.67 3.96
C CYS A 299 12.49 16.90 4.68
N VAL A 300 11.18 17.13 4.66
CA VAL A 300 10.48 18.24 5.30
C VAL A 300 9.10 17.80 5.74
N ASP A 301 8.78 17.97 7.01
CA ASP A 301 7.47 17.68 7.59
C ASP A 301 6.48 18.83 7.31
N HIS A 302 6.13 18.99 6.04
CA HIS A 302 5.13 19.93 5.56
C HIS A 302 4.49 19.37 4.30
N ALA A 303 3.17 19.39 4.22
CA ALA A 303 2.43 18.86 3.10
C ALA A 303 2.89 19.48 1.77
N HIS A 304 3.49 18.68 0.91
CA HIS A 304 3.94 19.11 -0.40
C HIS A 304 3.84 18.01 -1.44
N ILE A 305 3.29 18.35 -2.60
CA ILE A 305 3.29 17.51 -3.80
C ILE A 305 4.44 17.98 -4.69
N ASN A 306 5.34 17.06 -5.04
CA ASN A 306 6.36 17.29 -6.05
C ASN A 306 5.75 17.08 -7.43
N ILE A 307 6.13 17.91 -8.41
CA ILE A 307 5.57 17.94 -9.76
C ILE A 307 6.70 18.05 -10.76
N PHE A 308 6.80 17.11 -11.70
CA PHE A 308 7.84 17.12 -12.73
C PHE A 308 7.27 16.73 -14.10
N PRO A 309 7.51 17.54 -15.18
CA PRO A 309 7.13 17.19 -16.54
C PRO A 309 8.12 16.17 -17.14
N ALA A 310 8.25 15.01 -16.50
CA ALA A 310 9.19 13.96 -16.89
C ALA A 310 8.43 12.80 -17.57
N PRO A 311 8.86 12.30 -18.74
CA PRO A 311 8.24 11.19 -19.46
C PRO A 311 8.63 9.84 -18.86
N VAL A 312 8.30 9.63 -17.59
CA VAL A 312 8.69 8.46 -16.79
C VAL A 312 7.46 7.84 -16.17
N ARG A 313 7.37 6.51 -16.19
CA ARG A 313 6.35 5.77 -15.43
C ARG A 313 6.95 5.24 -14.13
N LEU A 314 6.37 5.64 -13.01
CA LEU A 314 6.86 5.26 -11.68
C LEU A 314 6.32 3.91 -11.21
N HIS A 315 5.08 3.58 -11.58
CA HIS A 315 4.43 2.34 -11.15
C HIS A 315 5.24 1.07 -11.41
N PRO A 316 5.88 0.86 -12.56
CA PRO A 316 6.70 -0.35 -12.79
C PRO A 316 7.84 -0.53 -11.78
N HIS A 317 8.43 0.55 -11.29
CA HIS A 317 9.51 0.53 -10.28
C HIS A 317 9.01 0.28 -8.86
N LEU A 318 7.69 0.35 -8.64
CA LEU A 318 7.03 0.25 -7.35
C LEU A 318 5.98 -0.87 -7.32
N ALA A 319 5.84 -1.65 -8.40
CA ALA A 319 4.76 -2.63 -8.58
C ALA A 319 4.75 -3.73 -7.51
N GLU A 320 5.92 -4.08 -6.96
CA GLU A 320 6.06 -5.08 -5.90
C GLU A 320 5.62 -4.56 -4.50
N ARG A 321 5.36 -3.25 -4.37
CA ARG A 321 4.91 -2.65 -3.12
C ARG A 321 3.40 -2.72 -3.00
N MET A 322 2.91 -2.86 -1.77
CA MET A 322 1.48 -2.72 -1.50
C MET A 322 0.98 -1.38 -2.03
N ASN A 323 -0.05 -1.42 -2.86
CA ASN A 323 -0.63 -0.22 -3.44
C ASN A 323 -2.10 -0.40 -3.77
N PHE A 324 -2.81 0.71 -3.87
CA PHE A 324 -4.20 0.73 -4.35
C PHE A 324 -4.44 1.93 -5.27
N ARG A 325 -5.46 1.81 -6.13
CA ARG A 325 -5.92 2.92 -6.96
C ARG A 325 -6.65 3.96 -6.12
N LEU A 326 -6.37 5.22 -6.38
CA LEU A 326 -7.03 6.36 -5.74
C LEU A 326 -7.98 7.04 -6.74
N PRO A 327 -9.29 6.81 -6.66
CA PRO A 327 -10.25 7.38 -7.62
C PRO A 327 -10.36 8.90 -7.55
N SER A 328 -10.18 9.49 -6.37
CA SER A 328 -10.20 10.94 -6.14
C SER A 328 -9.20 11.34 -5.06
N LEU A 329 -8.73 12.58 -5.09
CA LEU A 329 -7.80 13.10 -4.06
C LEU A 329 -8.42 13.09 -2.66
N GLY A 330 -9.73 13.24 -2.52
CA GLY A 330 -10.42 13.12 -1.24
C GLY A 330 -10.21 11.78 -0.53
N GLY A 331 -9.84 10.75 -1.28
CA GLY A 331 -9.44 9.45 -0.71
C GLY A 331 -8.17 9.52 0.14
N LEU A 332 -7.31 10.53 -0.03
CA LEU A 332 -6.12 10.75 0.81
C LEU A 332 -6.48 11.00 2.28
N ALA A 333 -7.65 11.58 2.56
CA ALA A 333 -8.10 11.82 3.94
C ALA A 333 -8.13 10.55 4.80
N ARG A 334 -8.31 9.40 4.18
CA ARG A 334 -8.27 8.09 4.86
C ARG A 334 -6.88 7.72 5.38
N LEU A 335 -5.83 8.35 4.82
CA LEU A 335 -4.43 8.09 5.17
C LEU A 335 -3.93 8.94 6.34
N GLN A 336 -4.73 9.90 6.83
CA GLN A 336 -4.37 10.83 7.92
C GLN A 336 -3.81 10.11 9.16
N ARG A 337 -4.22 8.87 9.40
CA ARG A 337 -3.84 8.05 10.55
C ARG A 337 -2.99 6.83 10.18
N SER A 338 -2.46 6.79 8.98
CA SER A 338 -1.57 5.70 8.58
C SER A 338 -0.33 5.68 9.48
N GLU A 339 -0.13 4.60 10.21
CA GLU A 339 1.06 4.41 11.06
C GLU A 339 2.37 4.39 10.27
N PHE A 340 2.29 4.12 8.95
CA PHE A 340 3.45 3.86 8.09
C PHE A 340 3.73 4.98 7.09
N GLY A 341 2.93 6.04 7.07
CA GLY A 341 2.98 7.02 6.00
C GLY A 341 2.54 6.44 4.66
N TYR A 342 2.73 7.20 3.60
CA TYR A 342 2.34 6.77 2.25
C TYR A 342 3.17 7.46 1.17
N LEU A 343 3.17 6.86 -0.03
CA LEU A 343 3.61 7.54 -1.24
C LEU A 343 2.41 7.64 -2.22
N PHE A 344 1.88 8.84 -2.39
CA PHE A 344 0.91 9.14 -3.43
C PHE A 344 1.62 9.43 -4.75
N ILE A 345 1.12 8.86 -5.85
CA ILE A 345 1.58 9.13 -7.22
C ILE A 345 0.37 9.33 -8.14
N GLN A 346 0.43 10.40 -8.95
CA GLN A 346 -0.37 10.55 -10.16
C GLN A 346 0.58 10.51 -11.36
N GLU A 347 0.39 9.52 -12.22
CA GLU A 347 1.18 9.31 -13.43
C GLU A 347 0.83 10.30 -14.53
N ASN A 348 1.64 10.35 -15.59
CA ASN A 348 1.44 11.20 -16.78
C ASN A 348 0.09 10.93 -17.48
N ASP A 349 -0.47 9.72 -17.38
CA ASP A 349 -1.78 9.36 -17.93
C ASP A 349 -2.95 9.74 -17.01
N GLY A 350 -2.68 10.40 -15.88
CA GLY A 350 -3.67 10.80 -14.88
C GLY A 350 -4.06 9.69 -13.92
N SER A 351 -3.57 8.47 -14.08
CA SER A 351 -3.84 7.38 -13.14
C SER A 351 -3.19 7.65 -11.78
N ARG A 352 -3.94 7.38 -10.71
CA ARG A 352 -3.54 7.66 -9.32
C ARG A 352 -3.40 6.39 -8.52
N ARG A 353 -2.31 6.31 -7.76
CA ARG A 353 -2.06 5.22 -6.82
C ARG A 353 -1.48 5.75 -5.52
N VAL A 354 -1.77 5.01 -4.46
CA VAL A 354 -1.10 5.18 -3.17
C VAL A 354 -0.37 3.89 -2.86
N TYR A 355 0.88 4.03 -2.43
CA TYR A 355 1.76 2.95 -2.01
C TYR A 355 2.00 3.06 -0.52
N ASP A 356 2.19 1.91 0.14
CA ASP A 356 2.66 1.88 1.52
C ASP A 356 3.99 2.65 1.63
N GLY A 357 4.02 3.66 2.52
CA GLY A 357 5.17 4.52 2.74
C GLY A 357 6.32 3.86 3.49
N GLN A 358 6.07 2.67 4.05
CA GLN A 358 7.05 1.95 4.83
C GLN A 358 8.25 1.52 4.00
N LEU A 359 9.45 1.71 4.54
CA LEU A 359 10.71 1.33 3.88
C LEU A 359 10.91 1.97 2.48
N ILE A 360 10.19 3.04 2.17
CA ILE A 360 10.51 3.83 0.98
C ILE A 360 11.75 4.66 1.30
N PRO A 361 12.89 4.43 0.61
CA PRO A 361 14.08 5.23 0.82
C PRO A 361 13.79 6.72 0.55
N THR A 362 14.38 7.60 1.33
CA THR A 362 14.33 9.04 1.06
C THR A 362 14.78 9.30 -0.39
N GLN A 363 14.08 10.20 -1.08
CA GLN A 363 14.42 10.60 -2.45
C GLN A 363 14.27 9.48 -3.51
N LEU A 364 13.65 8.33 -3.20
CA LEU A 364 13.52 7.22 -4.15
C LEU A 364 12.92 7.66 -5.49
N VAL A 365 11.82 8.42 -5.45
CA VAL A 365 11.15 8.89 -6.68
C VAL A 365 12.08 9.80 -7.48
N ARG A 366 12.81 10.70 -6.81
CA ARG A 366 13.81 11.56 -7.51
C ARG A 366 14.91 10.73 -8.15
N ARG A 367 15.42 9.69 -7.48
CA ARG A 367 16.41 8.76 -8.07
C ARG A 367 15.90 8.06 -9.31
N ILE A 368 14.64 7.59 -9.29
CA ILE A 368 14.03 6.96 -10.46
C ILE A 368 13.94 7.96 -11.62
N ILE A 369 13.42 9.17 -11.36
CA ILE A 369 13.25 10.18 -12.40
C ILE A 369 14.61 10.59 -12.96
N THR A 370 15.59 10.96 -12.13
CA THR A 370 16.91 11.41 -12.57
C THR A 370 17.66 10.35 -13.36
N SER A 371 17.54 9.08 -12.97
CA SER A 371 18.11 7.95 -13.72
C SER A 371 17.45 7.81 -15.09
N ALA A 372 16.13 7.93 -15.17
CA ALA A 372 15.38 7.77 -16.42
C ALA A 372 15.62 8.93 -17.41
N ILE A 373 15.89 10.15 -16.93
CA ILE A 373 16.18 11.31 -17.78
C ILE A 373 17.69 11.52 -18.04
N GLY A 374 18.54 10.57 -17.59
CA GLY A 374 19.97 10.57 -17.91
C GLY A 374 20.87 11.45 -17.04
N CYS A 375 20.42 11.82 -15.83
CA CYS A 375 21.23 12.57 -14.86
C CYS A 375 21.16 11.93 -13.45
N PRO A 376 21.57 10.64 -13.31
CA PRO A 376 21.37 9.87 -12.07
C PRO A 376 22.09 10.47 -10.85
N GLU A 377 23.09 11.30 -11.01
CA GLU A 377 23.82 11.98 -9.94
C GLU A 377 23.05 13.13 -9.30
N ARG A 378 22.02 13.70 -9.97
CA ARG A 378 21.34 14.94 -9.55
C ARG A 378 20.15 14.73 -8.60
N TRP A 379 19.98 13.53 -8.10
CA TRP A 379 18.84 13.23 -7.21
C TRP A 379 18.94 13.92 -5.83
N HIS A 380 20.15 14.16 -5.33
CA HIS A 380 20.38 14.70 -3.99
C HIS A 380 20.46 16.23 -4.03
N TRP A 381 19.45 16.89 -3.49
CA TRP A 381 19.28 18.34 -3.61
C TRP A 381 20.38 19.17 -2.92
N ARG A 382 21.08 18.64 -1.91
CA ARG A 382 22.17 19.34 -1.24
C ARG A 382 23.46 19.34 -2.07
N ASP A 383 23.68 18.25 -2.81
CA ASP A 383 24.86 18.12 -3.67
C ASP A 383 24.65 18.84 -5.02
N PHE A 384 23.38 18.92 -5.46
CA PHE A 384 22.94 19.60 -6.68
C PHE A 384 21.81 20.57 -6.35
N PRO A 385 22.12 21.76 -5.84
CA PRO A 385 21.10 22.73 -5.41
C PRO A 385 20.24 23.28 -6.55
N GLY A 386 20.70 23.23 -7.82
CA GLY A 386 19.90 23.51 -9.02
C GLY A 386 19.46 24.96 -9.18
N GLY A 387 20.25 25.93 -8.70
CA GLY A 387 19.84 27.34 -8.69
C GLY A 387 19.55 27.94 -10.07
N ASP A 388 20.28 27.53 -11.10
CA ASP A 388 20.05 28.01 -12.47
C ASP A 388 18.80 27.42 -13.08
N GLN A 389 18.56 26.12 -12.87
CA GLN A 389 17.32 25.45 -13.27
C GLN A 389 16.10 26.04 -12.57
N LEU A 390 16.20 26.31 -11.26
CA LEU A 390 15.17 26.98 -10.48
C LEU A 390 14.83 28.36 -11.07
N LEU A 391 15.85 29.17 -11.39
CA LEU A 391 15.65 30.49 -11.99
C LEU A 391 15.03 30.38 -13.39
N SER A 392 15.45 29.39 -14.19
CA SER A 392 14.88 29.13 -15.52
C SER A 392 13.38 28.75 -15.39
N THR A 393 13.04 27.84 -14.49
CA THR A 393 11.65 27.44 -14.22
C THR A 393 10.81 28.63 -13.75
N PHE A 394 11.35 29.41 -12.80
CA PHE A 394 10.63 30.57 -12.29
C PHE A 394 10.32 31.58 -13.42
N ASN A 395 11.31 31.92 -14.25
CA ASN A 395 11.11 32.84 -15.35
C ASN A 395 10.15 32.30 -16.43
N ALA A 396 10.21 31.01 -16.72
CA ALA A 396 9.36 30.37 -17.71
C ALA A 396 7.88 30.28 -17.28
N LEU A 397 7.61 30.17 -15.97
CA LEU A 397 6.28 29.91 -15.45
C LEU A 397 5.64 31.07 -14.67
N LYS A 398 6.39 32.17 -14.44
CA LYS A 398 5.90 33.35 -13.75
C LYS A 398 4.64 33.91 -14.42
N GLY A 399 3.55 34.04 -13.65
CA GLY A 399 2.26 34.53 -14.11
C GLY A 399 1.46 33.59 -15.04
N GLN A 400 1.95 32.35 -15.26
CA GLN A 400 1.28 31.38 -16.12
C GLN A 400 0.24 30.51 -15.37
N ILE A 401 0.42 30.29 -14.07
CA ILE A 401 -0.49 29.48 -13.24
C ILE A 401 -1.64 30.38 -12.78
N ARG A 402 -2.86 30.02 -13.20
CA ARG A 402 -4.11 30.72 -12.83
C ARG A 402 -5.22 29.72 -12.64
N LEU A 403 -6.07 29.91 -11.64
CA LEU A 403 -7.31 29.16 -11.40
C LEU A 403 -8.50 29.83 -12.06
#